data_8f1bd2e5a0d0faf38bb92d1b77a12aa8
#
_entry.id   8f1bd2e5a0d0faf38bb92d1b77a12aa8
#
_cell.length_a   1.000
_cell.length_b   1.000
_cell.length_c   1.000
_cell.angle_alpha   90.00
_cell.angle_beta   90.00
_cell.angle_gamma   90.00
#
_symmetry.space_group_name_H-M   'P 1'
#
loop_
_entity.id
_entity.type
_entity.pdbx_description
1 polymer ?
#
loop_
_entity_poly.entity_id
_entity_poly.type
_entity_poly.pdbx_seq_one_letter_code
_entity_poly.pdbx_strand_id
1 'polypeptide(L)'
;MSKVRSPNTASDAATNEKDSQALAIHGFIMLPILLIYLVVGAMFLNSVLRPPFVFFAWFAHVALWLFLMSGFLILKPNLGKGFTFFGSYAGSFRTEGFWYTNPFYSAENVSLKVVNTASQRIKVNEATGSPIEVECVVSWCVSDVRRALFNVEHY
;
A
#
# COMPACT_ATOMS: atom_id res chain seq x y z
N MET A 1 -4.11 -38.13 -4.17
CA MET A 1 -4.20 -37.38 -2.90
C MET A 1 -2.99 -36.45 -2.81
N SER A 2 -3.10 -35.23 -3.33
CA SER A 2 -2.02 -34.24 -3.23
C SER A 2 -2.17 -33.49 -1.92
N LYS A 3 -1.14 -33.63 -1.09
CA LYS A 3 -1.02 -32.97 0.22
C LYS A 3 -0.91 -31.46 -0.01
N VAL A 4 -2.00 -30.74 0.19
CA VAL A 4 -2.00 -29.26 0.22
C VAL A 4 -1.10 -28.86 1.39
N ARG A 5 0.08 -28.37 1.07
CA ARG A 5 1.03 -27.82 2.03
C ARG A 5 0.43 -26.53 2.59
N SER A 6 -0.02 -26.55 3.83
CA SER A 6 -0.41 -25.33 4.53
C SER A 6 0.78 -24.37 4.54
N PRO A 7 0.63 -23.13 4.09
CA PRO A 7 1.70 -22.17 4.21
C PRO A 7 1.97 -21.93 5.70
N ASN A 8 3.24 -21.84 6.04
CA ASN A 8 3.69 -21.53 7.41
C ASN A 8 3.41 -20.04 7.67
N THR A 9 2.16 -19.72 7.95
CA THR A 9 1.56 -18.39 7.91
C THR A 9 2.19 -17.39 8.89
N ALA A 10 2.79 -17.87 9.98
CA ALA A 10 3.37 -17.00 11.01
C ALA A 10 4.78 -16.48 10.64
N SER A 11 5.62 -17.31 10.02
CA SER A 11 6.99 -16.89 9.64
C SER A 11 6.99 -16.01 8.39
N ASP A 12 6.10 -16.31 7.43
CA ASP A 12 5.97 -15.54 6.19
C ASP A 12 5.33 -14.16 6.46
N ALA A 13 4.40 -14.08 7.42
CA ALA A 13 3.82 -12.82 7.85
C ALA A 13 4.85 -11.93 8.59
N ALA A 14 5.66 -12.52 9.46
CA ALA A 14 6.70 -11.79 10.20
C ALA A 14 7.85 -11.28 9.29
N THR A 15 8.21 -12.05 8.26
CA THR A 15 9.24 -11.63 7.28
C THR A 15 8.71 -10.51 6.40
N ASN A 16 7.45 -10.59 5.97
CA ASN A 16 6.80 -9.59 5.13
C ASN A 16 6.54 -8.27 5.89
N GLU A 17 6.25 -8.35 7.18
CA GLU A 17 6.08 -7.19 8.06
C GLU A 17 7.42 -6.47 8.31
N LYS A 18 8.53 -7.19 8.42
CA LYS A 18 9.85 -6.62 8.62
C LYS A 18 10.40 -5.94 7.39
N ASP A 19 10.14 -6.48 6.20
CA ASP A 19 10.51 -5.88 4.91
C ASP A 19 9.69 -4.62 4.60
N SER A 20 8.44 -4.55 5.05
CA SER A 20 7.58 -3.40 4.83
C SER A 20 7.91 -2.20 5.72
N GLN A 21 8.39 -2.42 6.94
CA GLN A 21 8.78 -1.35 7.86
C GLN A 21 10.03 -0.59 7.40
N ALA A 22 10.88 -1.21 6.57
CA ALA A 22 12.09 -0.56 6.03
C ALA A 22 11.79 0.48 4.93
N LEU A 23 10.59 0.46 4.35
CA LEU A 23 10.20 1.29 3.20
C LEU A 23 9.48 2.60 3.59
N ALA A 24 9.03 2.73 4.83
CA ALA A 24 8.23 3.87 5.25
C ALA A 24 8.66 4.43 6.61
N ILE A 25 8.75 5.74 6.68
CA ILE A 25 9.03 6.50 7.90
C ILE A 25 7.72 7.11 8.40
N HIS A 26 7.56 7.27 9.70
CA HIS A 26 6.38 7.95 10.26
C HIS A 26 6.24 9.35 9.66
N GLY A 27 5.10 9.63 9.03
CA GLY A 27 4.83 10.90 8.36
C GLY A 27 4.91 12.10 9.28
N PHE A 28 4.54 11.93 10.57
CA PHE A 28 4.65 12.98 11.57
C PHE A 28 6.08 13.42 11.89
N ILE A 29 7.09 12.54 11.68
CA ILE A 29 8.50 12.88 11.85
C ILE A 29 9.02 13.58 10.60
N MET A 30 8.59 13.12 9.43
CA MET A 30 9.05 13.66 8.15
C MET A 30 8.49 15.05 7.85
N LEU A 31 7.28 15.35 8.32
CA LEU A 31 6.63 16.64 8.11
C LEU A 31 7.44 17.82 8.66
N PRO A 32 7.85 17.86 9.96
CA PRO A 32 8.69 18.94 10.47
C PRO A 32 10.07 19.00 9.79
N ILE A 33 10.65 17.87 9.40
CA ILE A 33 11.93 17.83 8.69
C ILE A 33 11.81 18.55 7.33
N LEU A 34 10.76 18.28 6.57
CA LEU A 34 10.51 18.96 5.29
C LEU A 34 10.21 20.44 5.46
N LEU A 35 9.56 20.82 6.55
CA LEU A 35 9.27 22.21 6.86
C LEU A 35 10.56 22.97 7.24
N ILE A 36 11.42 22.37 8.05
CA ILE A 36 12.75 22.91 8.39
C ILE A 36 13.60 23.04 7.12
N TYR A 37 13.61 22.02 6.25
CA TYR A 37 14.32 22.06 4.97
C TYR A 37 13.87 23.24 4.10
N LEU A 38 12.55 23.51 4.02
CA LEU A 38 12.02 24.64 3.26
C LEU A 38 12.52 25.98 3.82
N VAL A 39 12.43 26.18 5.14
CA VAL A 39 12.83 27.44 5.79
C VAL A 39 14.32 27.68 5.70
N VAL A 40 15.13 26.68 6.07
CA VAL A 40 16.60 26.78 6.04
C VAL A 40 17.12 26.97 4.62
N GLY A 41 16.55 26.20 3.66
CA GLY A 41 16.93 26.35 2.25
C GLY A 41 16.59 27.73 1.71
N ALA A 42 15.41 28.29 2.04
CA ALA A 42 15.04 29.64 1.64
C ALA A 42 15.98 30.71 2.23
N MET A 43 16.33 30.59 3.50
CA MET A 43 17.30 31.51 4.15
C MET A 43 18.69 31.42 3.50
N PHE A 44 19.15 30.21 3.23
CA PHE A 44 20.46 29.98 2.59
C PHE A 44 20.52 30.56 1.18
N LEU A 45 19.48 30.35 0.35
CA LEU A 45 19.40 30.90 -1.01
C LEU A 45 19.46 32.43 -1.02
N ASN A 46 18.72 33.07 -0.10
CA ASN A 46 18.73 34.53 0.02
C ASN A 46 20.09 35.09 0.51
N SER A 47 20.85 34.32 1.28
CA SER A 47 22.15 34.74 1.78
C SER A 47 23.28 34.60 0.77
N VAL A 48 23.23 33.59 -0.10
CA VAL A 48 24.36 33.21 -0.97
C VAL A 48 24.22 33.74 -2.40
N LEU A 49 22.99 33.75 -2.95
CA LEU A 49 22.77 34.11 -4.35
C LEU A 49 22.37 35.57 -4.52
N ARG A 50 22.89 36.21 -5.61
CA ARG A 50 22.48 37.56 -6.04
C ARG A 50 21.39 37.51 -7.14
N PRO A 51 20.52 38.54 -7.22
CA PRO A 51 19.58 38.65 -8.34
C PRO A 51 20.34 38.69 -9.68
N PRO A 52 19.83 38.08 -10.80
CA PRO A 52 18.53 37.44 -10.96
C PRO A 52 18.49 35.92 -10.63
N PHE A 53 19.63 35.30 -10.33
CA PHE A 53 19.73 33.84 -10.13
C PHE A 53 18.92 33.33 -8.92
N VAL A 54 18.66 34.20 -7.94
CA VAL A 54 17.83 33.88 -6.77
C VAL A 54 16.44 33.41 -7.17
N PHE A 55 15.82 34.03 -8.18
CA PHE A 55 14.46 33.67 -8.61
C PHE A 55 14.40 32.25 -9.18
N PHE A 56 15.37 31.88 -10.03
CA PHE A 56 15.43 30.52 -10.61
C PHE A 56 15.72 29.48 -9.53
N ALA A 57 16.63 29.76 -8.61
CA ALA A 57 16.96 28.88 -7.51
C ALA A 57 15.78 28.71 -6.54
N TRP A 58 15.03 29.77 -6.29
CA TRP A 58 13.81 29.73 -5.47
C TRP A 58 12.73 28.85 -6.10
N PHE A 59 12.50 29.02 -7.40
CA PHE A 59 11.53 28.21 -8.14
C PHE A 59 11.92 26.72 -8.12
N ALA A 60 13.18 26.40 -8.37
CA ALA A 60 13.70 25.05 -8.31
C ALA A 60 13.59 24.44 -6.89
N HIS A 61 13.87 25.23 -5.85
CA HIS A 61 13.77 24.81 -4.45
C HIS A 61 12.33 24.47 -4.05
N VAL A 62 11.37 25.33 -4.43
CA VAL A 62 9.94 25.10 -4.17
C VAL A 62 9.43 23.88 -4.96
N ALA A 63 9.84 23.74 -6.22
CA ALA A 63 9.47 22.59 -7.05
C ALA A 63 9.98 21.27 -6.41
N LEU A 64 11.22 21.25 -5.96
CA LEU A 64 11.80 20.11 -5.26
C LEU A 64 11.05 19.80 -3.96
N TRP A 65 10.69 20.82 -3.20
CA TRP A 65 9.92 20.66 -1.97
C TRP A 65 8.52 20.06 -2.22
N LEU A 66 7.81 20.56 -3.24
CA LEU A 66 6.51 20.01 -3.65
C LEU A 66 6.63 18.56 -4.12
N PHE A 67 7.71 18.23 -4.83
CA PHE A 67 8.00 16.86 -5.23
C PHE A 67 8.21 15.93 -4.02
N LEU A 68 8.99 16.37 -3.02
CA LEU A 68 9.19 15.61 -1.80
C LEU A 68 7.89 15.44 -0.99
N MET A 69 7.01 16.44 -0.99
CA MET A 69 5.68 16.36 -0.37
C MET A 69 4.79 15.27 -0.99
N SER A 70 5.01 14.89 -2.24
CA SER A 70 4.28 13.80 -2.91
C SER A 70 4.52 12.42 -2.27
N GLY A 71 5.56 12.26 -1.45
CA GLY A 71 5.84 11.00 -0.75
C GLY A 71 4.95 10.69 0.44
N PHE A 72 4.05 11.60 0.86
CA PHE A 72 3.14 11.32 1.96
C PHE A 72 1.99 10.42 1.53
N LEU A 73 1.70 9.44 2.38
CA LEU A 73 0.58 8.52 2.18
C LEU A 73 -0.19 8.27 3.47
N ILE A 74 -1.50 8.08 3.33
CA ILE A 74 -2.39 7.68 4.40
C ILE A 74 -2.86 6.26 4.11
N LEU A 75 -2.71 5.37 5.07
CA LEU A 75 -3.21 4.01 5.00
C LEU A 75 -4.40 3.85 5.96
N LYS A 76 -5.55 3.49 5.38
CA LYS A 76 -6.77 3.23 6.15
C LYS A 76 -6.76 1.80 6.70
N PRO A 77 -7.46 1.54 7.81
CA PRO A 77 -7.63 0.19 8.34
C PRO A 77 -8.23 -0.76 7.29
N ASN A 78 -7.81 -2.02 7.32
CA ASN A 78 -8.21 -3.08 6.39
C ASN A 78 -7.87 -2.83 4.91
N LEU A 79 -6.87 -1.96 4.66
CA LEU A 79 -6.25 -1.78 3.34
C LEU A 79 -4.77 -2.12 3.42
N GLY A 80 -4.29 -2.90 2.45
CA GLY A 80 -2.87 -3.05 2.18
C GLY A 80 -2.47 -2.15 1.01
N LYS A 81 -1.23 -1.69 1.00
CA LYS A 81 -0.62 -1.02 -0.16
C LYS A 81 0.54 -1.84 -0.68
N GLY A 82 0.53 -2.13 -1.97
CA GLY A 82 1.69 -2.63 -2.68
C GLY A 82 2.42 -1.49 -3.35
N PHE A 83 3.74 -1.46 -3.22
CA PHE A 83 4.60 -0.46 -3.84
C PHE A 83 5.33 -1.05 -5.02
N THR A 84 5.30 -0.32 -6.12
CA THR A 84 6.09 -0.64 -7.32
C THR A 84 7.06 0.50 -7.59
N PHE A 85 8.27 0.13 -7.99
CA PHE A 85 9.32 1.06 -8.40
C PHE A 85 9.65 0.79 -9.86
N PHE A 86 9.28 1.71 -10.76
CA PHE A 86 9.46 1.57 -12.21
C PHE A 86 8.99 0.19 -12.75
N GLY A 87 7.84 -0.29 -12.26
CA GLY A 87 7.28 -1.59 -12.69
C GLY A 87 7.78 -2.81 -11.93
N SER A 88 8.80 -2.68 -11.08
CA SER A 88 9.25 -3.75 -10.19
C SER A 88 8.58 -3.67 -8.84
N TYR A 89 8.20 -4.81 -8.27
CA TYR A 89 7.66 -4.85 -6.91
C TYR A 89 8.75 -4.48 -5.88
N ALA A 90 8.50 -3.43 -5.11
CA ALA A 90 9.40 -2.94 -4.08
C ALA A 90 9.02 -3.42 -2.67
N GLY A 91 7.74 -3.67 -2.42
CA GLY A 91 7.27 -4.14 -1.12
C GLY A 91 5.78 -3.93 -0.91
N SER A 92 5.25 -4.42 0.20
CA SER A 92 3.87 -4.17 0.62
C SER A 92 3.82 -3.65 2.04
N PHE A 93 2.83 -2.81 2.33
CA PHE A 93 2.66 -2.17 3.61
C PHE A 93 1.22 -2.34 4.10
N ARG A 94 1.04 -2.74 5.37
CA ARG A 94 -0.27 -3.05 5.97
C ARG A 94 -0.58 -2.23 7.21
N THR A 95 0.43 -1.59 7.80
CA THR A 95 0.25 -0.83 9.05
C THR A 95 -0.51 0.45 8.76
N GLU A 96 -1.66 0.59 9.38
CA GLU A 96 -2.50 1.79 9.28
C GLU A 96 -1.79 3.03 9.84
N GLY A 97 -2.16 4.21 9.33
CA GLY A 97 -1.64 5.46 9.82
C GLY A 97 -1.13 6.40 8.72
N PHE A 98 -0.40 7.41 9.17
CA PHE A 98 0.21 8.43 8.32
C PHE A 98 1.71 8.14 8.16
N TRP A 99 2.12 7.87 6.92
CA TRP A 99 3.46 7.43 6.58
C TRP A 99 4.06 8.29 5.48
N TYR A 100 5.39 8.29 5.43
CA TYR A 100 6.16 8.89 4.36
C TYR A 100 6.99 7.81 3.66
N THR A 101 6.90 7.76 2.36
CA THR A 101 7.68 6.87 1.50
C THR A 101 8.34 7.65 0.36
N ASN A 102 9.19 7.01 -0.41
CA ASN A 102 9.84 7.64 -1.54
C ASN A 102 8.80 8.08 -2.59
N PRO A 103 8.83 9.35 -3.06
CA PRO A 103 7.87 9.86 -4.05
C PRO A 103 7.92 9.14 -5.42
N PHE A 104 8.97 8.38 -5.71
CA PHE A 104 9.08 7.57 -6.94
C PHE A 104 8.30 6.25 -6.89
N TYR A 105 7.78 5.86 -5.72
CA TYR A 105 6.98 4.65 -5.63
C TYR A 105 5.55 4.90 -6.10
N SER A 106 5.08 4.04 -6.98
CA SER A 106 3.66 3.92 -7.27
C SER A 106 3.02 3.01 -6.25
N ALA A 107 1.93 3.47 -5.62
CA ALA A 107 1.24 2.74 -4.56
C ALA A 107 -0.13 2.29 -5.03
N GLU A 108 -0.40 0.99 -4.94
CA GLU A 108 -1.68 0.39 -5.30
C GLU A 108 -2.37 -0.19 -4.06
N ASN A 109 -3.68 0.07 -3.94
CA ASN A 109 -4.46 -0.33 -2.77
C ASN A 109 -5.06 -1.71 -2.99
N VAL A 110 -4.95 -2.58 -1.98
CA VAL A 110 -5.59 -3.91 -1.94
C VAL A 110 -6.50 -3.97 -0.73
N SER A 111 -7.76 -4.38 -0.95
CA SER A 111 -8.70 -4.59 0.15
C SER A 111 -8.38 -5.90 0.89
N LEU A 112 -8.18 -5.79 2.20
CA LEU A 112 -7.97 -6.93 3.09
C LEU A 112 -9.28 -7.33 3.82
N LYS A 113 -10.42 -6.70 3.45
CA LYS A 113 -11.71 -6.98 4.05
C LYS A 113 -12.18 -8.38 3.69
N VAL A 114 -12.89 -9.01 4.62
CA VAL A 114 -13.59 -10.26 4.35
C VAL A 114 -14.76 -10.01 3.39
N VAL A 115 -14.82 -10.75 2.32
CA VAL A 115 -15.90 -10.73 1.35
C VAL A 115 -16.71 -12.01 1.49
N ASN A 116 -18.04 -11.86 1.64
CA ASN A 116 -18.96 -12.97 1.68
C ASN A 116 -19.68 -13.03 0.34
N THR A 117 -19.52 -14.15 -0.36
CA THR A 117 -20.21 -14.40 -1.64
C THR A 117 -21.17 -15.56 -1.44
N ALA A 118 -22.48 -15.32 -1.66
CA ALA A 118 -23.49 -16.36 -1.65
C ALA A 118 -23.64 -16.92 -3.07
N SER A 119 -23.70 -18.25 -3.18
CA SER A 119 -24.06 -18.91 -4.44
C SER A 119 -25.54 -18.71 -4.73
N GLN A 120 -25.93 -18.89 -5.97
CA GLN A 120 -27.35 -19.00 -6.32
C GLN A 120 -27.94 -20.27 -5.67
N ARG A 121 -29.20 -20.19 -5.24
CA ARG A 121 -29.94 -21.34 -4.76
C ARG A 121 -30.15 -22.31 -5.91
N ILE A 122 -29.76 -23.55 -5.71
CA ILE A 122 -30.00 -24.64 -6.65
C ILE A 122 -30.94 -25.66 -6.04
N LYS A 123 -31.89 -26.13 -6.83
CA LYS A 123 -32.79 -27.24 -6.46
C LYS A 123 -32.12 -28.54 -6.87
N VAL A 124 -31.89 -29.40 -5.90
CA VAL A 124 -31.35 -30.74 -6.11
C VAL A 124 -32.33 -31.78 -5.56
N ASN A 125 -32.42 -32.90 -6.22
CA ASN A 125 -33.24 -34.03 -5.74
C ASN A 125 -32.35 -34.88 -4.81
N GLU A 126 -32.84 -35.12 -3.61
CA GLU A 126 -32.25 -36.08 -2.71
C GLU A 126 -32.43 -37.52 -3.25
N ALA A 127 -31.63 -38.48 -2.77
CA ALA A 127 -31.74 -39.88 -3.18
C ALA A 127 -33.12 -40.49 -2.92
N THR A 128 -33.89 -39.92 -2.00
CA THR A 128 -35.27 -40.24 -1.70
C THR A 128 -36.33 -39.63 -2.64
N GLY A 129 -35.88 -38.74 -3.61
CA GLY A 129 -36.73 -38.10 -4.58
C GLY A 129 -37.36 -36.78 -4.12
N SER A 130 -37.09 -36.32 -2.89
CA SER A 130 -37.58 -35.02 -2.42
C SER A 130 -36.72 -33.87 -2.94
N PRO A 131 -37.28 -32.77 -3.50
CA PRO A 131 -36.50 -31.62 -3.91
C PRO A 131 -36.08 -30.81 -2.70
N ILE A 132 -34.77 -30.51 -2.61
CA ILE A 132 -34.16 -29.64 -1.59
C ILE A 132 -33.52 -28.44 -2.26
N GLU A 133 -33.54 -27.29 -1.60
CA GLU A 133 -32.84 -26.08 -2.03
C GLU A 133 -31.53 -25.94 -1.24
N VAL A 134 -30.45 -25.83 -1.96
CA VAL A 134 -29.11 -25.69 -1.35
C VAL A 134 -28.54 -24.34 -1.75
N GLU A 135 -27.99 -23.61 -0.77
CA GLU A 135 -27.26 -22.35 -0.94
C GLU A 135 -25.92 -22.46 -0.19
N CYS A 136 -24.87 -22.01 -0.81
CA CYS A 136 -23.53 -21.99 -0.21
C CYS A 136 -23.08 -20.55 -0.03
N VAL A 137 -22.59 -20.20 1.16
CA VAL A 137 -21.97 -18.92 1.45
C VAL A 137 -20.46 -19.13 1.64
N VAL A 138 -19.66 -18.48 0.81
CA VAL A 138 -18.20 -18.54 0.88
C VAL A 138 -17.69 -17.21 1.41
N SER A 139 -16.96 -17.26 2.52
CA SER A 139 -16.26 -16.10 3.09
C SER A 139 -14.78 -16.21 2.75
N TRP A 140 -14.21 -15.18 2.16
CA TRP A 140 -12.81 -15.15 1.78
C TRP A 140 -12.19 -13.77 2.04
N CYS A 141 -10.87 -13.72 2.23
CA CYS A 141 -10.11 -12.48 2.37
C CYS A 141 -8.74 -12.62 1.72
N VAL A 142 -8.15 -11.47 1.37
CA VAL A 142 -6.78 -11.43 0.82
C VAL A 142 -5.80 -11.58 1.97
N SER A 143 -4.99 -12.65 1.95
CA SER A 143 -3.94 -12.90 2.94
C SER A 143 -2.58 -12.30 2.55
N ASP A 144 -2.32 -12.11 1.25
CA ASP A 144 -1.04 -11.62 0.74
C ASP A 144 -1.26 -10.57 -0.36
N VAL A 145 -0.82 -9.33 -0.07
CA VAL A 145 -0.96 -8.17 -0.97
C VAL A 145 -0.19 -8.38 -2.27
N ARG A 146 1.01 -8.96 -2.21
CA ARG A 146 1.84 -9.21 -3.40
C ARG A 146 1.15 -10.17 -4.37
N ARG A 147 0.62 -11.26 -3.84
CA ARG A 147 -0.07 -12.27 -4.67
C ARG A 147 -1.35 -11.74 -5.27
N ALA A 148 -2.08 -10.90 -4.54
CA ALA A 148 -3.29 -10.27 -5.02
C ALA A 148 -3.04 -9.29 -6.17
N LEU A 149 -1.90 -8.56 -6.14
CA LEU A 149 -1.57 -7.57 -7.16
C LEU A 149 -1.01 -8.18 -8.45
N PHE A 150 -0.25 -9.29 -8.36
CA PHE A 150 0.51 -9.78 -9.50
C PHE A 150 0.09 -11.16 -10.01
N ASN A 151 -0.63 -11.94 -9.22
CA ASN A 151 -0.97 -13.32 -9.59
C ASN A 151 -2.47 -13.50 -9.89
N VAL A 152 -3.31 -12.50 -9.65
CA VAL A 152 -4.77 -12.58 -9.84
C VAL A 152 -5.25 -11.34 -10.56
N GLU A 153 -5.89 -11.49 -11.72
CA GLU A 153 -6.43 -10.36 -12.51
C GLU A 153 -7.66 -9.72 -11.86
N HIS A 154 -8.48 -10.54 -11.18
CA HIS A 154 -9.67 -10.08 -10.45
C HIS A 154 -9.78 -10.84 -9.12
N TYR A 155 -9.82 -10.12 -8.01
CA TYR A 155 -10.04 -10.66 -6.67
C TYR A 155 -11.24 -10.00 -5.99
#